data_d5874ee846e78e751584faa37fbdbe4a
#
_entry.id   d5874ee846e78e751584faa37fbdbe4a
#
_cell.length_a   1.000
_cell.length_b   1.000
_cell.length_c   1.000
_cell.angle_alpha   90.00
_cell.angle_beta   90.00
_cell.angle_gamma   90.00
#
_symmetry.space_group_name_H-M   'P 1'
#
loop_
_entity.id
_entity.type
_entity.pdbx_description
1 polymer ?
#
loop_
_entity_poly.entity_id
_entity_poly.type
_entity_poly.pdbx_seq_one_letter_code
_entity_poly.pdbx_strand_id
1 'polypeptide(L)'
;MNTDELAGLIKSRRSIRAWQNKPVPEELLMQAVELATWAPNGANAQNWYFYIVLNKSVIKAISDASQAGMSYMASWPETTKSGGMVPPRPPQGQIVPPPPRRSALGDAPAMILVGKTRRENPRDKIIDERAKVDERATRMVEWNVTLNPSMQSVSAGIAYLLLVLHQMGLGATWMTGPLATAKGDIEAILKTPSNMDIIAMIPVGYPADSPTGTRKPVSEVCQVLK
;
A
#
# COMPACT_ATOMS: atom_id res chain seq x y z
N MET A 1 13.80 -15.88 17.52
CA MET A 1 12.36 -16.03 17.14
C MET A 1 12.19 -17.40 16.54
N ASN A 2 11.33 -18.22 17.13
CA ASN A 2 10.97 -19.54 16.60
C ASN A 2 9.77 -19.42 15.65
N THR A 3 9.36 -20.55 15.03
CA THR A 3 8.26 -20.55 14.04
C THR A 3 6.92 -20.10 14.63
N ASP A 4 6.64 -20.43 15.89
CA ASP A 4 5.39 -20.06 16.55
C ASP A 4 5.34 -18.57 16.88
N GLU A 5 6.45 -17.99 17.31
CA GLU A 5 6.59 -16.54 17.51
C GLU A 5 6.38 -15.77 16.19
N LEU A 6 7.01 -16.23 15.10
CA LEU A 6 6.81 -15.65 13.78
C LEU A 6 5.36 -15.78 13.30
N ALA A 7 4.76 -16.95 13.49
CA ALA A 7 3.37 -17.18 13.14
C ALA A 7 2.42 -16.27 13.94
N GLY A 8 2.71 -16.07 15.23
CA GLY A 8 2.00 -15.12 16.09
C GLY A 8 2.06 -13.69 15.56
N LEU A 9 3.26 -13.20 15.22
CA LEU A 9 3.47 -11.88 14.64
C LEU A 9 2.68 -11.69 13.32
N ILE A 10 2.79 -12.63 12.40
CA ILE A 10 2.11 -12.56 11.10
C ILE A 10 0.58 -12.59 11.28
N LYS A 11 0.09 -13.48 12.14
CA LYS A 11 -1.36 -13.67 12.35
C LYS A 11 -2.00 -12.55 13.16
N SER A 12 -1.28 -11.85 14.02
CA SER A 12 -1.80 -10.75 14.84
C SER A 12 -1.82 -9.41 14.09
N ARG A 13 -0.95 -9.20 13.11
CA ARG A 13 -0.91 -7.94 12.36
C ARG A 13 -2.24 -7.62 11.68
N ARG A 14 -2.76 -6.43 11.91
CA ARG A 14 -3.98 -5.90 11.27
C ARG A 14 -3.73 -4.53 10.63
N SER A 15 -4.62 -4.16 9.71
CA SER A 15 -4.65 -2.80 9.16
C SER A 15 -5.31 -1.87 10.18
N ILE A 16 -4.51 -1.04 10.83
CA ILE A 16 -4.95 -0.06 11.82
C ILE A 16 -5.30 1.25 11.11
N ARG A 17 -6.46 1.81 11.44
CA ARG A 17 -7.00 3.04 10.87
C ARG A 17 -7.50 4.03 11.94
N ALA A 18 -7.27 3.70 13.21
CA ALA A 18 -7.48 4.59 14.34
C ALA A 18 -6.22 4.63 15.20
N TRP A 19 -5.73 5.81 15.47
CA TRP A 19 -4.49 6.04 16.19
C TRP A 19 -4.71 6.87 17.44
N GLN A 20 -3.85 6.65 18.42
CA GLN A 20 -3.74 7.51 19.59
C GLN A 20 -3.14 8.85 19.18
N ASN A 21 -3.51 9.93 19.88
CA ASN A 21 -2.85 11.24 19.71
C ASN A 21 -1.49 11.24 20.43
N LYS A 22 -0.55 10.45 19.90
CA LYS A 22 0.79 10.29 20.43
C LYS A 22 1.79 10.36 19.27
N PRO A 23 2.82 11.22 19.34
CA PRO A 23 3.83 11.30 18.29
C PRO A 23 4.59 9.97 18.17
N VAL A 24 4.99 9.64 16.94
CA VAL A 24 5.85 8.49 16.63
C VAL A 24 7.28 9.01 16.51
N PRO A 25 8.26 8.46 17.26
CA PRO A 25 9.65 8.83 17.11
C PRO A 25 10.18 8.54 15.69
N GLU A 26 10.95 9.48 15.15
CA GLU A 26 11.56 9.36 13.82
C GLU A 26 12.45 8.12 13.73
N GLU A 27 13.22 7.85 14.79
CA GLU A 27 14.18 6.75 14.88
C GLU A 27 13.50 5.39 14.69
N LEU A 28 12.28 5.20 15.25
CA LEU A 28 11.52 3.97 15.05
C LEU A 28 11.09 3.80 13.58
N LEU A 29 10.71 4.89 12.92
CA LEU A 29 10.31 4.84 11.51
C LEU A 29 11.52 4.59 10.61
N MET A 30 12.66 5.22 10.89
CA MET A 30 13.91 4.99 10.18
C MET A 30 14.37 3.53 10.33
N GLN A 31 14.34 2.97 11.54
CA GLN A 31 14.67 1.58 11.79
C GLN A 31 13.71 0.62 11.07
N ALA A 32 12.41 0.94 11.03
CA ALA A 32 11.43 0.12 10.31
C ALA A 32 11.69 0.14 8.80
N VAL A 33 12.04 1.29 8.23
CA VAL A 33 12.41 1.42 6.82
C VAL A 33 13.71 0.67 6.53
N GLU A 34 14.73 0.81 7.38
CA GLU A 34 15.99 0.07 7.23
C GLU A 34 15.74 -1.43 7.13
N LEU A 35 14.98 -2.01 8.06
CA LEU A 35 14.63 -3.43 8.02
C LEU A 35 13.77 -3.81 6.81
N ALA A 36 12.91 -2.92 6.34
CA ALA A 36 12.10 -3.15 5.14
C ALA A 36 12.95 -3.26 3.86
N THR A 37 14.11 -2.60 3.80
CA THR A 37 15.02 -2.69 2.64
C THR A 37 15.70 -4.05 2.47
N TRP A 38 15.62 -4.94 3.47
CA TRP A 38 16.08 -6.33 3.40
C TRP A 38 15.09 -7.27 2.70
N ALA A 39 13.97 -6.75 2.23
CA ALA A 39 13.01 -7.55 1.46
C ALA A 39 13.63 -8.08 0.15
N PRO A 40 13.21 -9.28 -0.29
CA PRO A 40 13.67 -9.82 -1.57
C PRO A 40 13.25 -8.91 -2.72
N ASN A 41 14.15 -8.70 -3.67
CA ASN A 41 13.87 -7.91 -4.86
C ASN A 41 14.68 -8.40 -6.07
N GLY A 42 14.12 -8.26 -7.26
CA GLY A 42 14.71 -8.75 -8.50
C GLY A 42 16.05 -8.06 -8.80
N ALA A 43 17.10 -8.87 -9.02
CA ALA A 43 18.46 -8.41 -9.34
C ALA A 43 19.04 -7.40 -8.34
N ASN A 44 18.62 -7.44 -7.10
CA ASN A 44 18.97 -6.47 -6.05
C ASN A 44 18.77 -5.00 -6.51
N ALA A 45 17.70 -4.76 -7.26
CA ALA A 45 17.45 -3.47 -7.91
C ALA A 45 17.10 -2.35 -6.92
N GLN A 46 16.57 -2.72 -5.75
CA GLN A 46 16.25 -1.81 -4.65
C GLN A 46 15.53 -0.53 -5.12
N ASN A 47 14.53 -0.71 -5.97
CA ASN A 47 13.82 0.36 -6.66
C ASN A 47 12.71 1.04 -5.82
N TRP A 48 12.75 0.87 -4.52
CA TRP A 48 11.90 1.56 -3.54
C TRP A 48 12.54 2.87 -3.08
N TYR A 49 11.70 3.79 -2.65
CA TYR A 49 12.07 5.01 -1.95
C TYR A 49 11.02 5.30 -0.89
N PHE A 50 11.42 5.70 0.31
CA PHE A 50 10.50 5.94 1.42
C PHE A 50 10.56 7.39 1.84
N TYR A 51 9.41 8.07 1.81
CA TYR A 51 9.23 9.39 2.38
C TYR A 51 8.61 9.23 3.78
N ILE A 52 9.34 9.57 4.84
CA ILE A 52 8.81 9.64 6.19
C ILE A 52 8.31 11.06 6.41
N VAL A 53 7.01 11.21 6.63
CA VAL A 53 6.34 12.49 6.83
C VAL A 53 5.86 12.59 8.28
N LEU A 54 6.50 13.47 9.05
CA LEU A 54 6.13 13.80 10.43
C LEU A 54 5.47 15.18 10.53
N ASN A 55 5.66 16.01 9.51
CA ASN A 55 5.10 17.36 9.46
C ASN A 55 3.57 17.30 9.28
N LYS A 56 2.84 17.77 10.27
CA LYS A 56 1.37 17.73 10.32
C LYS A 56 0.71 18.52 9.19
N SER A 57 1.30 19.63 8.76
CA SER A 57 0.76 20.41 7.63
C SER A 57 0.89 19.66 6.30
N VAL A 58 1.97 18.91 6.11
CA VAL A 58 2.16 18.05 4.92
C VAL A 58 1.20 16.87 4.95
N ILE A 59 1.04 16.19 6.10
CA ILE A 59 0.07 15.11 6.27
C ILE A 59 -1.35 15.61 5.97
N LYS A 60 -1.69 16.78 6.48
CA LYS A 60 -3.00 17.41 6.21
C LYS A 60 -3.18 17.72 4.73
N ALA A 61 -2.18 18.31 4.06
CA ALA A 61 -2.26 18.61 2.63
C ALA A 61 -2.47 17.34 1.78
N ILE A 62 -1.78 16.25 2.11
CA ILE A 62 -1.98 14.93 1.47
C ILE A 62 -3.40 14.40 1.72
N SER A 63 -3.90 14.56 2.94
CA SER A 63 -5.28 14.15 3.28
C SER A 63 -6.31 14.97 2.50
N ASP A 64 -6.14 16.30 2.42
CA ASP A 64 -7.04 17.21 1.72
C ASP A 64 -7.05 16.89 0.19
N ALA A 65 -5.88 16.67 -0.41
CA ALA A 65 -5.77 16.25 -1.81
C ALA A 65 -6.48 14.91 -2.06
N SER A 66 -6.29 13.94 -1.16
CA SER A 66 -6.94 12.63 -1.22
C SER A 66 -8.47 12.77 -1.15
N GLN A 67 -8.98 13.62 -0.26
CA GLN A 67 -10.41 13.86 -0.12
C GLN A 67 -10.98 14.60 -1.34
N ALA A 68 -10.27 15.58 -1.88
CA ALA A 68 -10.68 16.30 -3.09
C ALA A 68 -10.78 15.35 -4.28
N GLY A 69 -9.78 14.48 -4.49
CA GLY A 69 -9.82 13.47 -5.57
C GLY A 69 -10.97 12.49 -5.43
N MET A 70 -11.23 11.99 -4.22
CA MET A 70 -12.36 11.11 -3.94
C MET A 70 -13.71 11.80 -4.17
N SER A 71 -13.84 13.08 -3.77
CA SER A 71 -15.05 13.87 -3.96
C SER A 71 -15.28 14.13 -5.46
N TYR A 72 -14.23 14.41 -6.21
CA TYR A 72 -14.31 14.57 -7.67
C TYR A 72 -14.81 13.27 -8.34
N MET A 73 -14.26 12.12 -8.02
CA MET A 73 -14.74 10.84 -8.52
C MET A 73 -16.20 10.56 -8.11
N ALA A 74 -16.57 10.88 -6.87
CA ALA A 74 -17.93 10.71 -6.36
C ALA A 74 -18.96 11.60 -7.09
N SER A 75 -18.55 12.70 -7.72
CA SER A 75 -19.41 13.58 -8.50
C SER A 75 -19.77 13.04 -9.89
N TRP A 76 -19.12 11.97 -10.35
CA TRP A 76 -19.35 11.42 -11.68
C TRP A 76 -20.74 10.74 -11.77
N PRO A 77 -21.49 10.93 -12.89
CA PRO A 77 -22.80 10.31 -13.07
C PRO A 77 -22.77 8.76 -12.94
N GLU A 78 -21.68 8.14 -13.37
CA GLU A 78 -21.48 6.69 -13.30
C GLU A 78 -21.43 6.17 -11.87
N THR A 79 -20.88 6.96 -10.94
CA THR A 79 -20.79 6.60 -9.53
C THR A 79 -22.17 6.50 -8.88
N THR A 80 -23.08 7.38 -9.28
CA THR A 80 -24.48 7.40 -8.80
C THR A 80 -25.28 6.21 -9.38
N LYS A 81 -25.05 5.86 -10.65
CA LYS A 81 -25.74 4.76 -11.34
C LYS A 81 -25.32 3.37 -10.84
N SER A 82 -24.07 3.21 -10.41
CA SER A 82 -23.55 1.94 -9.86
C SER A 82 -23.91 1.68 -8.40
N GLY A 83 -24.79 2.50 -7.80
CA GLY A 83 -25.15 2.36 -6.38
C GLY A 83 -24.16 2.99 -5.42
N GLY A 84 -23.19 3.78 -5.94
CA GLY A 84 -22.16 4.44 -5.15
C GLY A 84 -21.09 3.48 -4.64
N MET A 85 -20.06 4.04 -3.98
CA MET A 85 -19.03 3.26 -3.26
C MET A 85 -19.52 2.75 -1.89
N VAL A 86 -20.85 2.70 -1.68
CA VAL A 86 -21.43 2.15 -0.46
C VAL A 86 -21.50 0.63 -0.61
N PRO A 87 -20.87 -0.12 0.29
CA PRO A 87 -21.01 -1.58 0.25
C PRO A 87 -22.49 -1.96 0.32
N PRO A 88 -22.91 -3.02 -0.39
CA PRO A 88 -24.31 -3.47 -0.36
C PRO A 88 -24.79 -3.67 1.07
N ARG A 89 -26.01 -3.19 1.35
CA ARG A 89 -26.61 -3.34 2.67
C ARG A 89 -26.71 -4.83 2.98
N PRO A 90 -26.25 -5.28 4.16
CA PRO A 90 -26.36 -6.68 4.52
C PRO A 90 -27.83 -7.13 4.51
N PRO A 91 -28.11 -8.41 4.24
CA PRO A 91 -29.45 -8.95 4.29
C PRO A 91 -30.13 -8.62 5.62
N GLN A 92 -31.45 -8.35 5.58
CA GLN A 92 -32.23 -8.06 6.78
C GLN A 92 -32.07 -9.21 7.79
N GLY A 93 -31.72 -8.86 9.02
CA GLY A 93 -31.53 -9.82 10.13
C GLY A 93 -30.09 -10.25 10.41
N GLN A 94 -29.12 -9.86 9.59
CA GLN A 94 -27.72 -10.05 9.93
C GLN A 94 -27.23 -8.96 10.89
N ILE A 95 -26.79 -9.37 12.08
CA ILE A 95 -26.09 -8.49 13.01
C ILE A 95 -24.70 -8.23 12.43
N VAL A 96 -24.53 -7.06 11.81
CA VAL A 96 -23.22 -6.61 11.35
C VAL A 96 -22.55 -5.88 12.49
N PRO A 97 -21.37 -6.30 12.92
CA PRO A 97 -20.64 -5.56 13.92
C PRO A 97 -20.40 -4.11 13.43
N PRO A 98 -20.41 -3.12 14.32
CA PRO A 98 -20.15 -1.74 13.94
C PRO A 98 -18.81 -1.66 13.20
N PRO A 99 -18.71 -0.81 12.17
CA PRO A 99 -17.46 -0.65 11.45
C PRO A 99 -16.36 -0.24 12.43
N PRO A 100 -15.13 -0.71 12.24
CA PRO A 100 -14.01 -0.34 13.11
C PRO A 100 -13.82 1.19 13.13
N ARG A 101 -13.41 1.72 14.26
CA ARG A 101 -13.10 3.14 14.41
C ARG A 101 -12.10 3.56 13.32
N ARG A 102 -12.30 4.73 12.77
CA ARG A 102 -11.38 5.34 11.80
C ARG A 102 -11.11 6.77 12.21
N SER A 103 -9.86 7.13 12.33
CA SER A 103 -9.42 8.52 12.37
C SER A 103 -9.43 9.11 10.95
N ALA A 104 -9.56 10.41 10.82
CA ALA A 104 -9.32 11.06 9.54
C ALA A 104 -7.84 10.83 9.12
N LEU A 105 -7.58 10.72 7.82
CA LEU A 105 -6.21 10.48 7.32
C LEU A 105 -5.23 11.58 7.78
N GLY A 106 -5.72 12.83 7.84
CA GLY A 106 -4.96 13.99 8.32
C GLY A 106 -4.58 13.94 9.79
N ASP A 107 -5.24 13.08 10.60
CA ASP A 107 -4.95 12.92 12.03
C ASP A 107 -3.86 11.87 12.30
N ALA A 108 -3.36 11.19 11.27
CA ALA A 108 -2.30 10.21 11.44
C ALA A 108 -1.07 10.85 12.10
N PRO A 109 -0.49 10.22 13.15
CA PRO A 109 0.71 10.73 13.82
C PRO A 109 1.91 10.87 12.90
N ALA A 110 2.06 9.94 11.97
CA ALA A 110 3.08 9.91 10.93
C ALA A 110 2.51 9.29 9.64
N MET A 111 3.20 9.47 8.53
CA MET A 111 2.87 8.83 7.27
C MET A 111 4.15 8.42 6.55
N ILE A 112 4.19 7.21 6.02
CA ILE A 112 5.25 6.77 5.11
C ILE A 112 4.63 6.65 3.72
N LEU A 113 5.17 7.39 2.74
CA LEU A 113 4.80 7.20 1.36
C LEU A 113 5.91 6.41 0.67
N VAL A 114 5.51 5.46 -0.17
CA VAL A 114 6.46 4.59 -0.84
C VAL A 114 6.50 4.92 -2.32
N GLY A 115 7.67 5.34 -2.76
CA GLY A 115 8.00 5.59 -4.15
C GLY A 115 8.59 4.35 -4.80
N LYS A 116 8.29 4.19 -6.08
CA LYS A 116 8.89 3.21 -6.98
C LYS A 116 9.67 3.98 -8.05
N THR A 117 10.99 3.81 -8.08
CA THR A 117 11.81 4.41 -9.14
C THR A 117 11.59 3.67 -10.47
N ARG A 118 11.44 4.43 -11.55
CA ARG A 118 11.40 3.89 -12.91
C ARG A 118 12.84 3.60 -13.32
N ARG A 119 13.11 2.35 -13.60
CA ARG A 119 14.41 1.91 -14.11
C ARG A 119 14.21 1.33 -15.51
N GLU A 120 14.97 1.82 -16.45
CA GLU A 120 15.04 1.21 -17.77
C GLU A 120 15.73 -0.15 -17.68
N ASN A 121 15.09 -1.17 -18.22
CA ASN A 121 15.67 -2.49 -18.35
C ASN A 121 16.05 -2.73 -19.82
N PRO A 122 17.33 -2.95 -20.13
CA PRO A 122 17.75 -3.20 -21.50
C PRO A 122 17.02 -4.37 -22.17
N ARG A 123 16.66 -5.41 -21.39
CA ARG A 123 15.89 -6.54 -21.90
C ARG A 123 14.50 -6.13 -22.37
N ASP A 124 13.84 -5.25 -21.63
CA ASP A 124 12.50 -4.79 -21.98
C ASP A 124 12.54 -4.00 -23.31
N LYS A 125 13.54 -3.15 -23.50
CA LYS A 125 13.75 -2.44 -24.78
C LYS A 125 13.93 -3.42 -25.97
N ILE A 126 14.67 -4.49 -25.77
CA ILE A 126 14.87 -5.51 -26.82
C ILE A 126 13.54 -6.21 -27.15
N ILE A 127 12.74 -6.55 -26.13
CA ILE A 127 11.42 -7.17 -26.29
C ILE A 127 10.47 -6.20 -27.01
N ASP A 128 10.43 -4.94 -26.63
CA ASP A 128 9.58 -3.91 -27.23
C ASP A 128 9.92 -3.71 -28.72
N GLU A 129 11.20 -3.65 -29.07
CA GLU A 129 11.61 -3.57 -30.47
C GLU A 129 11.22 -4.82 -31.27
N ARG A 130 11.42 -6.00 -30.70
CA ARG A 130 11.05 -7.26 -31.35
C ARG A 130 9.53 -7.42 -31.50
N ALA A 131 8.74 -6.91 -30.57
CA ALA A 131 7.28 -6.95 -30.59
C ALA A 131 6.66 -6.26 -31.81
N LYS A 132 7.39 -5.35 -32.46
CA LYS A 132 6.92 -4.67 -33.68
C LYS A 132 6.76 -5.62 -34.89
N VAL A 133 7.42 -6.80 -34.86
CA VAL A 133 7.46 -7.74 -35.98
C VAL A 133 7.28 -9.20 -35.57
N ASP A 134 7.05 -9.49 -34.30
CA ASP A 134 6.97 -10.84 -33.75
C ASP A 134 5.85 -10.94 -32.70
N GLU A 135 4.82 -11.71 -33.03
CA GLU A 135 3.63 -11.90 -32.18
C GLU A 135 3.97 -12.50 -30.80
N ARG A 136 4.97 -13.40 -30.73
CA ARG A 136 5.39 -13.97 -29.44
C ARG A 136 6.03 -12.91 -28.57
N ALA A 137 6.81 -12.01 -29.14
CA ALA A 137 7.38 -10.89 -28.41
C ALA A 137 6.30 -9.90 -27.94
N THR A 138 5.24 -9.67 -28.75
CA THR A 138 4.07 -8.89 -28.32
C THR A 138 3.43 -9.48 -27.05
N ARG A 139 3.22 -10.81 -27.01
CA ARG A 139 2.74 -11.48 -25.78
C ARG A 139 3.70 -11.36 -24.60
N MET A 140 5.01 -11.33 -24.86
CA MET A 140 6.00 -11.11 -23.77
C MET A 140 5.88 -9.72 -23.14
N VAL A 141 5.58 -8.68 -23.92
CA VAL A 141 5.28 -7.33 -23.41
C VAL A 141 4.05 -7.38 -22.47
N GLU A 142 2.94 -8.01 -22.93
CA GLU A 142 1.72 -8.16 -22.12
C GLU A 142 1.98 -8.93 -20.83
N TRP A 143 2.74 -10.02 -20.89
CA TRP A 143 3.12 -10.78 -19.69
C TRP A 143 3.98 -9.93 -18.74
N ASN A 144 4.90 -9.12 -19.25
CA ASN A 144 5.75 -8.28 -18.43
C ASN A 144 4.94 -7.20 -17.69
N VAL A 145 3.92 -6.63 -18.36
CA VAL A 145 2.95 -5.71 -17.73
C VAL A 145 2.18 -6.42 -16.62
N THR A 146 1.67 -7.64 -16.88
CA THR A 146 0.92 -8.44 -15.89
C THR A 146 1.78 -8.84 -14.70
N LEU A 147 3.00 -9.31 -14.95
CA LEU A 147 3.94 -9.74 -13.92
C LEU A 147 4.43 -8.57 -13.08
N ASN A 148 4.67 -7.42 -13.69
CA ASN A 148 5.17 -6.21 -13.06
C ASN A 148 6.27 -6.45 -11.98
N PRO A 149 7.44 -7.01 -12.34
CA PRO A 149 8.46 -7.45 -11.37
C PRO A 149 8.93 -6.34 -10.43
N SER A 150 8.97 -5.12 -10.95
CA SER A 150 9.33 -3.92 -10.17
C SER A 150 8.33 -3.64 -9.05
N MET A 151 7.04 -3.78 -9.32
CA MET A 151 5.99 -3.61 -8.32
C MET A 151 6.04 -4.72 -7.26
N GLN A 152 6.28 -5.98 -7.68
CA GLN A 152 6.41 -7.11 -6.75
C GLN A 152 7.55 -6.86 -5.75
N SER A 153 8.71 -6.38 -6.21
CA SER A 153 9.84 -6.06 -5.35
C SER A 153 9.49 -5.00 -4.30
N VAL A 154 8.87 -3.88 -4.72
CA VAL A 154 8.48 -2.82 -3.77
C VAL A 154 7.38 -3.30 -2.83
N SER A 155 6.44 -4.13 -3.30
CA SER A 155 5.39 -4.72 -2.48
C SER A 155 5.96 -5.64 -1.38
N ALA A 156 7.02 -6.38 -1.67
CA ALA A 156 7.74 -7.16 -0.66
C ALA A 156 8.32 -6.26 0.44
N GLY A 157 8.95 -5.13 0.07
CA GLY A 157 9.45 -4.13 1.03
C GLY A 157 8.33 -3.55 1.90
N ILE A 158 7.18 -3.24 1.31
CA ILE A 158 6.02 -2.76 2.07
C ILE A 158 5.52 -3.84 3.04
N ALA A 159 5.46 -5.09 2.64
CA ALA A 159 5.04 -6.18 3.51
C ALA A 159 5.98 -6.33 4.73
N TYR A 160 7.29 -6.26 4.52
CA TYR A 160 8.27 -6.26 5.61
C TYR A 160 8.08 -5.04 6.52
N LEU A 161 7.95 -3.84 5.95
CA LEU A 161 7.69 -2.61 6.71
C LEU A 161 6.49 -2.75 7.65
N LEU A 162 5.37 -3.29 7.15
CA LEU A 162 4.15 -3.48 7.96
C LEU A 162 4.34 -4.47 9.09
N LEU A 163 5.12 -5.53 8.91
CA LEU A 163 5.43 -6.52 9.97
C LEU A 163 6.35 -5.90 11.01
N VAL A 164 7.38 -5.16 10.59
CA VAL A 164 8.32 -4.49 11.49
C VAL A 164 7.62 -3.43 12.33
N LEU A 165 6.81 -2.56 11.71
CA LEU A 165 6.01 -1.57 12.43
C LEU A 165 5.10 -2.25 13.47
N HIS A 166 4.46 -3.37 13.12
CA HIS A 166 3.63 -4.13 14.04
C HIS A 166 4.44 -4.70 15.22
N GLN A 167 5.62 -5.27 14.96
CA GLN A 167 6.52 -5.77 15.99
C GLN A 167 6.98 -4.66 16.95
N MET A 168 7.13 -3.44 16.46
CA MET A 168 7.47 -2.25 17.26
C MET A 168 6.28 -1.67 18.03
N GLY A 169 5.10 -2.30 17.99
CA GLY A 169 3.88 -1.81 18.64
C GLY A 169 3.20 -0.66 17.89
N LEU A 170 3.57 -0.41 16.64
CA LEU A 170 2.94 0.60 15.80
C LEU A 170 1.84 -0.01 14.92
N GLY A 171 0.76 0.74 14.75
CA GLY A 171 -0.34 0.39 13.87
C GLY A 171 -0.24 1.13 12.54
N ALA A 172 -0.36 0.40 11.44
CA ALA A 172 -0.29 0.95 10.09
C ALA A 172 -1.33 0.32 9.17
N THR A 173 -1.63 1.00 8.07
CA THR A 173 -2.45 0.44 6.99
C THR A 173 -1.85 0.79 5.62
N TRP A 174 -1.82 -0.16 4.71
CA TRP A 174 -1.41 0.05 3.32
C TRP A 174 -2.59 0.57 2.52
N MET A 175 -2.47 1.76 1.96
CA MET A 175 -3.50 2.43 1.17
C MET A 175 -3.00 2.75 -0.23
N THR A 176 -3.83 2.44 -1.23
CA THR A 176 -3.61 2.80 -2.63
C THR A 176 -4.80 3.59 -3.21
N GLY A 177 -5.99 3.45 -2.59
CA GLY A 177 -7.21 4.10 -3.05
C GLY A 177 -7.08 5.61 -3.27
N PRO A 178 -6.55 6.38 -2.31
CA PRO A 178 -6.35 7.82 -2.49
C PRO A 178 -5.43 8.17 -3.67
N LEU A 179 -4.43 7.32 -3.97
CA LEU A 179 -3.54 7.54 -5.10
C LEU A 179 -4.24 7.37 -6.45
N ALA A 180 -5.31 6.59 -6.53
CA ALA A 180 -6.06 6.44 -7.76
C ALA A 180 -6.71 7.75 -8.22
N THR A 181 -6.94 8.69 -7.32
CA THR A 181 -7.65 9.94 -7.59
C THR A 181 -6.83 11.20 -7.33
N ALA A 182 -5.72 11.12 -6.58
CA ALA A 182 -4.95 12.28 -6.15
C ALA A 182 -3.41 12.09 -6.30
N LYS A 183 -2.96 11.09 -7.09
CA LYS A 183 -1.53 10.77 -7.21
C LYS A 183 -0.69 11.99 -7.61
N GLY A 184 -1.10 12.72 -8.63
CA GLY A 184 -0.36 13.88 -9.13
C GLY A 184 -0.22 15.00 -8.09
N ASP A 185 -1.29 15.30 -7.34
CA ASP A 185 -1.27 16.31 -6.28
C ASP A 185 -0.36 15.89 -5.13
N ILE A 186 -0.41 14.62 -4.75
CA ILE A 186 0.44 14.05 -3.68
C ILE A 186 1.91 14.09 -4.10
N GLU A 187 2.22 13.71 -5.33
CA GLU A 187 3.58 13.79 -5.89
C GLU A 187 4.11 15.23 -5.95
N ALA A 188 3.24 16.20 -6.27
CA ALA A 188 3.58 17.62 -6.24
C ALA A 188 3.87 18.11 -4.80
N ILE A 189 3.05 17.73 -3.81
CA ILE A 189 3.27 18.05 -2.39
C ILE A 189 4.62 17.52 -1.92
N LEU A 190 4.99 16.29 -2.32
CA LEU A 190 6.24 15.64 -1.94
C LEU A 190 7.43 16.10 -2.76
N LYS A 191 7.21 16.87 -3.85
CA LYS A 191 8.22 17.22 -4.85
C LYS A 191 8.91 15.96 -5.40
N THR A 192 8.12 14.95 -5.74
CA THR A 192 8.61 13.67 -6.24
C THR A 192 9.36 13.85 -7.56
N PRO A 193 10.55 13.26 -7.72
CA PRO A 193 11.28 13.30 -8.98
C PRO A 193 10.49 12.67 -10.13
N SER A 194 10.67 13.17 -11.36
CA SER A 194 9.93 12.70 -12.55
C SER A 194 10.15 11.23 -12.91
N ASN A 195 11.23 10.62 -12.43
CA ASN A 195 11.55 9.20 -12.62
C ASN A 195 11.02 8.29 -11.50
N MET A 196 10.13 8.79 -10.65
CA MET A 196 9.56 8.05 -9.52
C MET A 196 8.03 8.16 -9.53
N ASP A 197 7.37 7.07 -9.14
CA ASP A 197 5.93 7.01 -8.92
C ASP A 197 5.65 6.75 -7.45
N ILE A 198 4.79 7.53 -6.81
CA ILE A 198 4.26 7.17 -5.48
C ILE A 198 3.21 6.06 -5.67
N ILE A 199 3.41 4.92 -5.03
CA ILE A 199 2.59 3.71 -5.22
C ILE A 199 1.86 3.24 -3.98
N ALA A 200 2.22 3.74 -2.80
CA ALA A 200 1.55 3.40 -1.56
C ALA A 200 1.63 4.55 -0.55
N MET A 201 0.59 4.64 0.28
CA MET A 201 0.52 5.51 1.44
C MET A 201 0.32 4.63 2.68
N ILE A 202 1.12 4.85 3.70
CA ILE A 202 1.12 4.07 4.93
C ILE A 202 1.04 5.03 6.11
N PRO A 203 -0.17 5.46 6.52
CA PRO A 203 -0.34 6.19 7.77
C PRO A 203 0.02 5.27 8.95
N VAL A 204 0.74 5.83 9.92
CA VAL A 204 1.36 5.10 11.04
C VAL A 204 1.11 5.84 12.36
N GLY A 205 0.88 5.09 13.42
CA GLY A 205 0.76 5.61 14.77
C GLY A 205 0.58 4.49 15.79
N TYR A 206 0.49 4.83 17.07
CA TYR A 206 0.11 3.86 18.09
C TYR A 206 -1.37 3.48 17.92
N PRO A 207 -1.72 2.16 17.87
CA PRO A 207 -3.09 1.74 17.61
C PRO A 207 -4.03 2.19 18.74
N ALA A 208 -5.20 2.69 18.36
CA ALA A 208 -6.30 3.04 19.28
C ALA A 208 -7.38 1.95 19.30
N ASP A 209 -7.27 0.94 18.45
CA ASP A 209 -8.17 -0.21 18.37
C ASP A 209 -7.42 -1.50 18.01
N SER A 210 -8.12 -2.63 18.09
CA SER A 210 -7.58 -3.95 17.77
C SER A 210 -8.56 -4.67 16.85
N PRO A 211 -8.61 -4.34 15.56
CA PRO A 211 -9.55 -4.94 14.64
C PRO A 211 -9.27 -6.44 14.45
N THR A 212 -10.33 -7.21 14.29
CA THR A 212 -10.25 -8.64 13.95
C THR A 212 -10.26 -8.87 12.45
N GLY A 213 -9.94 -10.08 12.01
CA GLY A 213 -10.02 -10.44 10.60
C GLY A 213 -9.79 -11.92 10.38
N THR A 214 -10.37 -12.45 9.31
CA THR A 214 -10.27 -13.85 8.91
C THR A 214 -9.44 -14.02 7.64
N ARG A 215 -9.11 -15.26 7.34
CA ARG A 215 -8.49 -15.67 6.08
C ARG A 215 -9.24 -16.86 5.52
N LYS A 216 -9.21 -17.02 4.22
CA LYS A 216 -9.68 -18.24 3.57
C LYS A 216 -8.87 -19.45 4.06
N PRO A 217 -9.48 -20.64 4.15
CA PRO A 217 -8.76 -21.88 4.38
C PRO A 217 -7.68 -22.10 3.30
N VAL A 218 -6.58 -22.75 3.69
CA VAL A 218 -5.47 -23.02 2.74
C VAL A 218 -5.95 -23.86 1.54
N SER A 219 -6.92 -24.76 1.75
CA SER A 219 -7.52 -25.59 0.69
C SER A 219 -8.21 -24.79 -0.44
N GLU A 220 -8.64 -23.53 -0.17
CA GLU A 220 -9.24 -22.69 -1.20
C GLU A 220 -8.20 -21.89 -2.02
N VAL A 221 -6.95 -21.82 -1.57
CA VAL A 221 -5.93 -20.95 -2.14
C VAL A 221 -4.63 -21.68 -2.47
N CYS A 222 -4.61 -23.00 -2.29
CA CYS A 222 -3.44 -23.85 -2.51
C CYS A 222 -3.83 -25.19 -3.15
N GLN A 223 -3.09 -25.61 -4.17
CA GLN A 223 -3.18 -26.91 -4.79
C GLN A 223 -1.81 -27.58 -4.81
N VAL A 224 -1.73 -28.85 -4.41
CA VAL A 224 -0.53 -29.67 -4.52
C VAL A 224 -0.62 -30.52 -5.78
N LEU A 225 0.29 -30.33 -6.69
CA LEU A 225 0.47 -31.21 -7.87
C LEU A 225 1.52 -32.26 -7.52
N LYS A 226 1.16 -33.55 -7.73
CA LYS A 226 2.04 -34.70 -7.46
C LYS A 226 2.36 -35.40 -8.75
#